data_5fec6356cd359bfd11753795d61ae8f3
#
_entry.id   5fec6356cd359bfd11753795d61ae8f3
#
_cell.length_a   1.000
_cell.length_b   1.000
_cell.length_c   1.000
_cell.angle_alpha   90.00
_cell.angle_beta   90.00
_cell.angle_gamma   90.00
#
_symmetry.space_group_name_H-M   'P 1'
#
loop_
_entity.id
_entity.type
_entity.pdbx_description
1 polymer ?
#
loop_
_entity_poly.entity_id
_entity_poly.type
_entity_poly.pdbx_seq_one_letter_code
_entity_poly.pdbx_strand_id
1 'polypeptide(L)'
;KIEANDHVILFLVDKKYINDVEKLFVCEPNRDLFYASLYLIDWANILERIDQKGGRLYINVGDDGSNLFRDLLNQFYSVGPYILANTYFYQTYHNTKMAHTISQLREQLQVVIAMGENFDHARYGIAHTKETIGRKYPLLLKDPAKKLSLADKDIAVFIVGNGPSLDSTIDAIKSFKDKAIVVSCGTALMPLYKNGIVPDFHAEIEQNRSTFDWSCRVNDFAFLKQVDLLSCNGIHPDTCKLFRNTYIAFKEGESSTVSSLKLLGEKNYEELQFAYPTVSNFAINLFTLMGFQQLYLFGVDLGFAEQDKHHSKQSGYYDNHGKEKYSYKERHNTNIVVPGNFKKSVFTKYEFKVSKAIIERTLAKAKVDCFNTSDGALIAGAKPLPVDDILLVTSAYEKEEVLRKVKAEAFQPLSEERDFLHEYDSFYDQSTLEKQLNEFVAMTQDAFEVSDDAEHYTEKLKKKLFSSYQEGRSLLFYYLYGTVNFANSAFSKLLYSDESEYEKVSRLNMLRDAWLETLEMIRG
;
A
#
# COMPACT_ATOMS: atom_id res chain seq x y z
N LYS A 1 23.60 31.61 -21.33
CA LYS A 1 23.69 30.14 -21.58
C LYS A 1 22.39 29.57 -21.08
N ILE A 2 21.45 29.29 -21.97
CA ILE A 2 20.17 28.71 -21.68
C ILE A 2 20.41 27.19 -21.72
N GLU A 3 20.07 26.51 -20.65
CA GLU A 3 20.45 25.11 -20.51
C GLU A 3 19.37 24.17 -20.99
N ALA A 4 19.78 23.29 -21.65
CA ALA A 4 19.53 21.97 -22.24
C ALA A 4 18.08 21.38 -22.20
N ASN A 5 17.16 21.68 -21.28
CA ASN A 5 15.75 21.23 -21.36
C ASN A 5 15.07 21.84 -22.59
N ASP A 6 15.34 23.10 -22.86
CA ASP A 6 14.80 23.82 -24.00
C ASP A 6 15.24 23.18 -25.31
N HIS A 7 16.48 22.72 -25.40
CA HIS A 7 17.00 22.05 -26.60
C HIS A 7 16.28 20.74 -26.89
N VAL A 8 15.94 19.94 -25.86
CA VAL A 8 15.21 18.68 -26.06
C VAL A 8 13.79 18.96 -26.49
N ILE A 9 13.10 19.90 -25.85
CA ILE A 9 11.72 20.25 -26.21
C ILE A 9 11.69 20.84 -27.63
N LEU A 10 12.58 21.76 -27.96
CA LEU A 10 12.70 22.30 -29.28
C LEU A 10 13.01 21.22 -30.32
N PHE A 11 13.90 20.27 -30.01
CA PHE A 11 14.18 19.13 -30.88
C PHE A 11 12.94 18.24 -31.10
N LEU A 12 12.18 17.92 -30.04
CA LEU A 12 10.94 17.15 -30.16
C LEU A 12 9.90 17.86 -31.04
N VAL A 13 9.79 19.18 -30.91
CA VAL A 13 8.89 19.99 -31.74
C VAL A 13 9.38 20.05 -33.18
N ASP A 14 10.67 20.32 -33.42
CA ASP A 14 11.28 20.46 -34.75
C ASP A 14 11.20 19.14 -35.54
N LYS A 15 11.46 18.03 -34.90
CA LYS A 15 11.35 16.70 -35.51
C LYS A 15 9.93 16.13 -35.52
N LYS A 16 8.94 16.87 -35.04
CA LYS A 16 7.54 16.47 -34.91
C LYS A 16 7.30 15.26 -33.98
N TYR A 17 8.31 14.81 -33.24
CA TYR A 17 8.17 13.73 -32.26
C TYR A 17 7.18 14.09 -31.14
N ILE A 18 6.98 15.38 -30.86
CA ILE A 18 5.95 15.83 -29.94
C ILE A 18 4.55 15.34 -30.30
N ASN A 19 4.33 15.05 -31.59
CA ASN A 19 3.04 14.52 -32.05
C ASN A 19 2.81 13.05 -31.62
N ASP A 20 3.86 12.34 -31.21
CA ASP A 20 3.80 10.93 -30.79
C ASP A 20 3.84 10.80 -29.26
N VAL A 21 3.98 11.92 -28.56
CA VAL A 21 4.00 11.97 -27.09
C VAL A 21 2.58 12.01 -26.56
N GLU A 22 2.17 10.98 -25.82
CA GLU A 22 0.89 10.96 -25.12
C GLU A 22 0.92 11.77 -23.81
N LYS A 23 2.05 11.73 -23.10
CA LYS A 23 2.24 12.44 -21.83
C LYS A 23 3.62 13.07 -21.77
N LEU A 24 3.68 14.36 -21.57
CA LEU A 24 4.91 15.11 -21.37
C LEU A 24 4.98 15.61 -19.93
N PHE A 25 6.01 15.16 -19.20
CA PHE A 25 6.31 15.65 -17.86
C PHE A 25 7.55 16.54 -17.91
N VAL A 26 7.37 17.81 -17.57
CA VAL A 26 8.45 18.78 -17.45
C VAL A 26 8.63 19.11 -15.99
N CYS A 27 9.80 18.85 -15.44
CA CYS A 27 10.17 19.22 -14.09
C CYS A 27 11.39 20.14 -14.12
N GLU A 28 11.20 21.37 -13.69
CA GLU A 28 12.28 22.36 -13.59
C GLU A 28 12.34 22.92 -12.15
N PRO A 29 13.31 22.47 -11.33
CA PRO A 29 13.46 22.94 -9.95
C PRO A 29 13.82 24.44 -9.84
N ASN A 30 14.43 25.00 -10.90
CA ASN A 30 14.82 26.41 -10.96
C ASN A 30 13.74 27.22 -11.68
N ARG A 31 13.01 28.05 -10.94
CA ARG A 31 11.95 28.91 -11.48
C ARG A 31 12.45 29.88 -12.54
N ASP A 32 13.66 30.42 -12.39
CA ASP A 32 14.21 31.40 -13.33
C ASP A 32 14.51 30.75 -14.69
N LEU A 33 14.97 29.51 -14.70
CA LEU A 33 15.17 28.73 -15.93
C LEU A 33 13.84 28.42 -16.61
N PHE A 34 12.80 28.07 -15.84
CA PHE A 34 11.47 27.88 -16.41
C PHE A 34 10.93 29.18 -17.02
N TYR A 35 11.04 30.30 -16.31
CA TYR A 35 10.61 31.61 -16.85
C TYR A 35 11.37 32.00 -18.10
N ALA A 36 12.68 31.71 -18.17
CA ALA A 36 13.46 31.92 -19.38
C ALA A 36 12.93 31.08 -20.57
N SER A 37 12.47 29.86 -20.32
CA SER A 37 11.91 28.98 -21.35
C SER A 37 10.65 29.56 -22.02
N LEU A 38 9.86 30.36 -21.29
CA LEU A 38 8.65 31.00 -21.84
C LEU A 38 8.94 31.98 -23.01
N TYR A 39 10.17 32.46 -23.13
CA TYR A 39 10.60 33.29 -24.24
C TYR A 39 11.12 32.50 -25.45
N LEU A 40 11.40 31.21 -25.28
CA LEU A 40 12.04 30.38 -26.30
C LEU A 40 11.12 29.28 -26.82
N ILE A 41 10.20 28.82 -25.99
CA ILE A 41 9.33 27.70 -26.29
C ILE A 41 7.89 28.21 -26.40
N ASP A 42 7.24 27.88 -27.49
CA ASP A 42 5.81 28.08 -27.65
C ASP A 42 5.04 26.98 -26.92
N TRP A 43 4.90 27.15 -25.61
CA TRP A 43 4.18 26.21 -24.74
C TRP A 43 2.70 26.06 -25.12
N ALA A 44 2.08 27.10 -25.66
CA ALA A 44 0.69 27.04 -26.10
C ALA A 44 0.53 26.08 -27.29
N ASN A 45 1.43 26.14 -28.26
CA ASN A 45 1.43 25.22 -29.41
C ASN A 45 1.70 23.75 -28.96
N ILE A 46 2.60 23.56 -27.98
CA ILE A 46 2.89 22.21 -27.42
C ILE A 46 1.64 21.65 -26.76
N LEU A 47 0.98 22.43 -25.90
CA LEU A 47 -0.25 22.04 -25.22
C LEU A 47 -1.35 21.67 -26.22
N GLU A 48 -1.56 22.53 -27.22
CA GLU A 48 -2.56 22.29 -28.28
C GLU A 48 -2.31 20.96 -29.01
N ARG A 49 -1.06 20.69 -29.40
CA ARG A 49 -0.70 19.43 -30.08
C ARG A 49 -0.90 18.18 -29.21
N ILE A 50 -0.60 18.28 -27.92
CA ILE A 50 -0.81 17.16 -26.97
C ILE A 50 -2.30 16.97 -26.74
N ASP A 51 -3.07 18.04 -26.54
CA ASP A 51 -4.52 17.98 -26.31
C ASP A 51 -5.29 17.43 -27.51
N GLN A 52 -4.91 17.78 -28.76
CA GLN A 52 -5.54 17.26 -29.97
C GLN A 52 -5.54 15.73 -30.05
N LYS A 53 -4.60 15.08 -29.37
CA LYS A 53 -4.49 13.61 -29.29
C LYS A 53 -5.05 13.02 -28.00
N GLY A 54 -5.64 13.87 -27.13
CA GLY A 54 -6.07 13.44 -25.80
C GLY A 54 -4.90 13.16 -24.84
N GLY A 55 -3.70 13.66 -25.17
CA GLY A 55 -2.52 13.58 -24.34
C GLY A 55 -2.56 14.51 -23.13
N ARG A 56 -1.50 14.53 -22.33
CA ARG A 56 -1.38 15.42 -21.15
C ARG A 56 -0.01 16.05 -21.04
N LEU A 57 0.02 17.36 -20.86
CA LEU A 57 1.20 18.13 -20.46
C LEU A 57 1.15 18.34 -18.95
N TYR A 58 2.21 17.94 -18.26
CA TYR A 58 2.39 18.14 -16.84
C TYR A 58 3.64 18.98 -16.57
N ILE A 59 3.48 20.11 -15.91
CA ILE A 59 4.60 21.03 -15.63
C ILE A 59 4.71 21.20 -14.11
N ASN A 60 5.89 20.89 -13.58
CA ASN A 60 6.23 21.06 -12.17
C ASN A 60 7.43 22.02 -12.07
N VAL A 61 7.25 23.16 -11.43
CA VAL A 61 8.23 24.24 -11.36
C VAL A 61 8.58 24.61 -9.94
N GLY A 62 9.87 24.66 -9.65
CA GLY A 62 10.39 25.07 -8.34
C GLY A 62 10.18 24.02 -7.23
N ASP A 63 9.86 22.79 -7.59
CA ASP A 63 9.70 21.69 -6.66
C ASP A 63 11.06 21.06 -6.30
N ASP A 64 11.13 20.48 -5.12
CA ASP A 64 12.30 19.71 -4.67
C ASP A 64 12.28 18.25 -5.12
N GLY A 65 11.31 17.86 -5.94
CA GLY A 65 11.09 16.52 -6.44
C GLY A 65 10.07 15.69 -5.66
N SER A 66 9.60 16.16 -4.49
CA SER A 66 8.66 15.40 -3.66
C SER A 66 7.26 15.30 -4.28
N ASN A 67 6.77 16.38 -4.84
CA ASN A 67 5.50 16.40 -5.55
C ASN A 67 5.59 15.65 -6.88
N LEU A 68 6.68 15.85 -7.63
CA LEU A 68 6.93 15.09 -8.86
C LEU A 68 6.90 13.58 -8.60
N PHE A 69 7.57 13.13 -7.54
CA PHE A 69 7.58 11.74 -7.15
C PHE A 69 6.16 11.20 -6.90
N ARG A 70 5.37 11.92 -6.09
CA ARG A 70 3.97 11.56 -5.81
C ARG A 70 3.13 11.53 -7.07
N ASP A 71 3.26 12.55 -7.91
CA ASP A 71 2.42 12.71 -9.09
C ASP A 71 2.76 11.70 -10.17
N LEU A 72 4.04 11.34 -10.34
CA LEU A 72 4.46 10.23 -11.21
C LEU A 72 3.97 8.88 -10.68
N LEU A 73 4.09 8.63 -9.37
CA LEU A 73 3.54 7.41 -8.76
C LEU A 73 2.03 7.30 -8.99
N ASN A 74 1.28 8.39 -8.79
CA ASN A 74 -0.15 8.40 -9.05
C ASN A 74 -0.48 8.10 -10.52
N GLN A 75 0.34 8.58 -11.46
CA GLN A 75 0.19 8.23 -12.88
C GLN A 75 0.50 6.74 -13.12
N PHE A 76 1.52 6.18 -12.48
CA PHE A 76 1.80 4.75 -12.59
C PHE A 76 0.70 3.88 -11.97
N TYR A 77 0.10 4.32 -10.87
CA TYR A 77 -1.08 3.66 -10.30
C TYR A 77 -2.30 3.77 -11.23
N SER A 78 -2.50 4.90 -11.90
CA SER A 78 -3.67 5.11 -12.76
C SER A 78 -3.55 4.48 -14.14
N VAL A 79 -2.34 4.33 -14.69
CA VAL A 79 -2.10 3.83 -16.06
C VAL A 79 -1.50 2.43 -16.07
N GLY A 80 -0.77 2.08 -15.02
CA GLY A 80 -0.04 0.83 -14.88
C GLY A 80 1.48 0.99 -15.08
N PRO A 81 2.28 0.16 -14.42
CA PRO A 81 3.74 0.25 -14.42
C PRO A 81 4.38 -0.07 -15.79
N TYR A 82 3.65 -0.72 -16.70
CA TYR A 82 4.14 -1.04 -18.06
C TYR A 82 4.45 0.20 -18.90
N ILE A 83 3.83 1.34 -18.59
CA ILE A 83 4.11 2.61 -19.28
C ILE A 83 5.59 3.01 -19.19
N LEU A 84 6.33 2.49 -18.23
CA LEU A 84 7.76 2.74 -18.09
C LEU A 84 8.60 2.19 -19.22
N ALA A 85 8.16 1.11 -19.86
CA ALA A 85 8.83 0.58 -21.06
C ALA A 85 8.83 1.62 -22.19
N ASN A 86 7.80 2.47 -22.24
CA ASN A 86 7.63 3.53 -23.24
C ASN A 86 7.94 4.92 -22.68
N THR A 87 8.61 5.01 -21.53
CA THR A 87 8.94 6.29 -20.91
C THR A 87 10.41 6.61 -21.13
N TYR A 88 10.67 7.73 -21.78
CA TYR A 88 12.01 8.26 -21.91
C TYR A 88 12.28 9.28 -20.82
N PHE A 89 13.33 9.03 -20.00
CA PHE A 89 13.80 9.96 -18.97
C PHE A 89 15.02 10.71 -19.49
N TYR A 90 14.91 12.03 -19.49
CA TYR A 90 16.00 12.90 -19.86
C TYR A 90 16.33 13.87 -18.72
N GLN A 91 17.60 13.96 -18.35
CA GLN A 91 18.08 14.90 -17.36
C GLN A 91 19.20 15.74 -17.98
N THR A 92 19.00 17.05 -18.03
CA THR A 92 19.89 17.99 -18.70
C THR A 92 21.07 18.43 -17.85
N TYR A 93 20.86 18.60 -16.57
CA TYR A 93 21.90 19.00 -15.63
C TYR A 93 21.79 18.22 -14.32
N HIS A 94 22.91 18.08 -13.63
CA HIS A 94 22.91 17.36 -12.36
C HIS A 94 22.24 18.20 -11.26
N ASN A 95 21.16 17.69 -10.72
CA ASN A 95 20.50 18.21 -9.55
C ASN A 95 20.37 17.07 -8.51
N THR A 96 20.96 17.26 -7.33
CA THR A 96 21.00 16.21 -6.30
C THR A 96 19.62 15.79 -5.79
N LYS A 97 18.67 16.74 -5.71
CA LYS A 97 17.29 16.46 -5.29
C LYS A 97 16.58 15.62 -6.36
N MET A 98 16.73 15.97 -7.63
CA MET A 98 16.18 15.20 -8.74
C MET A 98 16.79 13.81 -8.86
N ALA A 99 18.11 13.67 -8.67
CA ALA A 99 18.77 12.37 -8.64
C ALA A 99 18.22 11.47 -7.52
N HIS A 100 17.94 12.04 -6.35
CA HIS A 100 17.30 11.35 -5.25
C HIS A 100 15.87 10.91 -5.60
N THR A 101 15.08 11.79 -6.21
CA THR A 101 13.71 11.48 -6.68
C THR A 101 13.71 10.36 -7.72
N ILE A 102 14.63 10.37 -8.68
CA ILE A 102 14.77 9.31 -9.69
C ILE A 102 15.15 7.97 -9.02
N SER A 103 16.06 8.00 -8.04
CA SER A 103 16.42 6.79 -7.28
C SER A 103 15.21 6.24 -6.50
N GLN A 104 14.46 7.11 -5.83
CA GLN A 104 13.23 6.72 -5.13
C GLN A 104 12.17 6.16 -6.08
N LEU A 105 11.99 6.75 -7.26
CA LEU A 105 11.08 6.21 -8.28
C LEU A 105 11.47 4.79 -8.67
N ARG A 106 12.74 4.54 -8.98
CA ARG A 106 13.23 3.19 -9.33
C ARG A 106 12.99 2.17 -8.23
N GLU A 107 13.21 2.55 -6.97
CA GLU A 107 12.95 1.68 -5.82
C GLU A 107 11.46 1.41 -5.63
N GLN A 108 10.61 2.44 -5.74
CA GLN A 108 9.17 2.32 -5.53
C GLN A 108 8.46 1.60 -6.68
N LEU A 109 8.95 1.71 -7.90
CA LEU A 109 8.37 1.00 -9.04
C LEU A 109 8.41 -0.51 -8.90
N GLN A 110 9.48 -1.06 -8.33
CA GLN A 110 9.53 -2.48 -8.03
C GLN A 110 8.47 -2.88 -7.00
N VAL A 111 8.16 -2.00 -6.05
CA VAL A 111 7.09 -2.20 -5.07
C VAL A 111 5.72 -2.16 -5.75
N VAL A 112 5.47 -1.16 -6.58
CA VAL A 112 4.20 -1.00 -7.30
C VAL A 112 3.92 -2.21 -8.20
N ILE A 113 4.95 -2.71 -8.90
CA ILE A 113 4.85 -3.90 -9.75
C ILE A 113 4.61 -5.17 -8.91
N ALA A 114 5.33 -5.30 -7.79
CA ALA A 114 5.26 -6.48 -6.93
C ALA A 114 4.01 -6.53 -6.04
N MET A 115 3.45 -5.37 -5.70
CA MET A 115 2.28 -5.23 -4.83
C MET A 115 1.01 -4.86 -5.61
N GLY A 116 1.02 -5.01 -6.93
CA GLY A 116 -0.17 -4.83 -7.76
C GLY A 116 -1.29 -5.77 -7.30
N GLU A 117 -2.51 -5.25 -7.25
CA GLU A 117 -3.69 -6.03 -6.88
C GLU A 117 -4.06 -6.99 -8.02
N ASN A 118 -3.57 -8.22 -7.95
CA ASN A 118 -3.89 -9.26 -8.91
C ASN A 118 -5.34 -9.76 -8.71
N PHE A 119 -5.86 -10.49 -9.70
CA PHE A 119 -7.25 -10.97 -9.74
C PHE A 119 -7.71 -11.64 -8.44
N ASP A 120 -6.95 -12.60 -7.92
CA ASP A 120 -7.33 -13.29 -6.68
C ASP A 120 -7.38 -12.35 -5.48
N HIS A 121 -6.43 -11.41 -5.38
CA HIS A 121 -6.42 -10.42 -4.30
C HIS A 121 -7.64 -9.50 -4.40
N ALA A 122 -7.95 -9.00 -5.61
CA ALA A 122 -9.12 -8.15 -5.85
C ALA A 122 -10.43 -8.92 -5.57
N ARG A 123 -10.55 -10.16 -6.05
CA ARG A 123 -11.72 -11.02 -5.86
C ARG A 123 -11.98 -11.30 -4.38
N TYR A 124 -10.97 -11.76 -3.67
CA TYR A 124 -11.09 -12.03 -2.23
C TYR A 124 -11.33 -10.74 -1.45
N GLY A 125 -10.60 -9.66 -1.77
CA GLY A 125 -10.81 -8.36 -1.13
C GLY A 125 -12.24 -7.86 -1.24
N ILE A 126 -12.83 -7.92 -2.44
CA ILE A 126 -14.23 -7.53 -2.67
C ILE A 126 -15.20 -8.45 -1.93
N ALA A 127 -15.02 -9.78 -2.01
CA ALA A 127 -15.89 -10.73 -1.33
C ALA A 127 -15.85 -10.56 0.20
N HIS A 128 -14.66 -10.42 0.78
CA HIS A 128 -14.48 -10.22 2.22
C HIS A 128 -15.03 -8.86 2.67
N THR A 129 -14.81 -7.80 1.88
CA THR A 129 -15.34 -6.46 2.19
C THR A 129 -16.86 -6.46 2.19
N LYS A 130 -17.51 -7.09 1.20
CA LYS A 130 -18.97 -7.27 1.19
C LYS A 130 -19.46 -7.96 2.46
N GLU A 131 -18.84 -9.08 2.83
CA GLU A 131 -19.19 -9.84 4.02
C GLU A 131 -18.97 -9.01 5.31
N THR A 132 -17.85 -8.31 5.40
CA THR A 132 -17.46 -7.49 6.56
C THR A 132 -18.46 -6.34 6.76
N ILE A 133 -18.81 -5.63 5.70
CA ILE A 133 -19.78 -4.53 5.74
C ILE A 133 -21.21 -5.08 5.97
N GLY A 134 -21.55 -6.19 5.32
CA GLY A 134 -22.85 -6.86 5.48
C GLY A 134 -23.11 -7.34 6.90
N ARG A 135 -22.06 -7.68 7.65
CA ARG A 135 -22.14 -8.01 9.09
C ARG A 135 -22.24 -6.77 9.98
N LYS A 136 -22.24 -5.58 9.40
CA LYS A 136 -22.37 -4.30 10.12
C LYS A 136 -21.29 -4.06 11.16
N TYR A 137 -20.06 -4.53 10.90
CA TYR A 137 -18.92 -4.13 11.72
C TYR A 137 -18.74 -2.61 11.65
N PRO A 138 -18.44 -1.93 12.78
CA PRO A 138 -18.20 -0.50 12.79
C PRO A 138 -17.06 -0.08 11.87
N LEU A 139 -17.33 0.90 11.00
CA LEU A 139 -16.41 1.44 10.00
C LEU A 139 -15.83 2.78 10.48
N LEU A 140 -14.54 3.02 10.20
CA LEU A 140 -13.83 4.25 10.56
C LEU A 140 -14.46 5.46 9.84
N LEU A 141 -14.97 6.41 10.62
CA LEU A 141 -15.60 7.62 10.11
C LEU A 141 -14.55 8.61 9.56
N LYS A 142 -14.98 9.47 8.64
CA LYS A 142 -14.16 10.57 8.12
C LYS A 142 -13.74 11.52 9.23
N ASP A 143 -12.53 12.07 9.13
CA ASP A 143 -11.93 12.99 10.11
C ASP A 143 -11.96 12.45 11.57
N PRO A 144 -11.48 11.25 11.85
CA PRO A 144 -11.61 10.63 13.17
C PRO A 144 -10.94 11.46 14.28
N ALA A 145 -9.91 12.23 13.93
CA ALA A 145 -9.25 13.15 14.87
C ALA A 145 -10.16 14.25 15.41
N LYS A 146 -11.21 14.62 14.68
CA LYS A 146 -12.19 15.62 15.15
C LYS A 146 -13.19 15.06 16.15
N LYS A 147 -13.25 13.75 16.29
CA LYS A 147 -14.17 13.03 17.17
C LYS A 147 -13.63 12.92 18.62
N LEU A 148 -12.32 13.03 18.79
CA LEU A 148 -11.65 12.88 20.07
C LEU A 148 -11.16 14.24 20.58
N SER A 149 -11.24 14.45 21.90
CA SER A 149 -10.68 15.66 22.54
C SER A 149 -9.14 15.65 22.56
N LEU A 150 -8.52 16.79 22.85
CA LEU A 150 -7.06 16.85 22.99
C LEU A 150 -6.55 15.96 24.13
N ALA A 151 -7.28 15.92 25.26
CA ALA A 151 -6.93 15.07 26.39
C ALA A 151 -7.02 13.57 26.04
N ASP A 152 -8.02 13.16 25.25
CA ASP A 152 -8.15 11.78 24.79
C ASP A 152 -6.95 11.36 23.89
N LYS A 153 -6.43 12.30 23.10
CA LYS A 153 -5.31 12.06 22.18
C LYS A 153 -3.93 12.05 22.86
N ASP A 154 -3.84 12.54 24.06
CA ASP A 154 -2.58 12.60 24.82
C ASP A 154 -2.21 11.25 25.47
N ILE A 155 -3.13 10.29 25.47
CA ILE A 155 -2.84 8.95 25.96
C ILE A 155 -1.84 8.23 25.06
N ALA A 156 -0.83 7.60 25.69
CA ALA A 156 0.19 6.83 25.00
C ALA A 156 -0.41 5.60 24.30
N VAL A 157 0.07 5.32 23.08
CA VAL A 157 -0.28 4.12 22.31
C VAL A 157 0.97 3.28 22.09
N PHE A 158 0.95 2.04 22.53
CA PHE A 158 2.00 1.05 22.34
C PHE A 158 1.70 0.22 21.08
N ILE A 159 2.48 0.41 20.04
CA ILE A 159 2.42 -0.38 18.81
C ILE A 159 3.42 -1.52 18.96
N VAL A 160 2.89 -2.74 19.12
CA VAL A 160 3.69 -3.92 19.44
C VAL A 160 3.84 -4.82 18.23
N GLY A 161 5.02 -4.78 17.60
CA GLY A 161 5.44 -5.70 16.54
C GLY A 161 6.10 -6.97 17.10
N ASN A 162 6.43 -7.91 16.22
CA ASN A 162 7.00 -9.20 16.60
C ASN A 162 8.51 -9.30 16.33
N GLY A 163 9.22 -8.20 16.34
CA GLY A 163 10.67 -8.17 16.15
C GLY A 163 11.43 -8.74 17.37
N PRO A 164 12.72 -9.07 17.20
CA PRO A 164 13.51 -9.72 18.25
C PRO A 164 13.68 -8.88 19.53
N SER A 165 13.64 -7.55 19.43
CA SER A 165 13.74 -6.65 20.59
C SER A 165 12.54 -6.75 21.54
N LEU A 166 11.41 -7.34 21.10
CA LEU A 166 10.25 -7.55 21.95
C LEU A 166 10.58 -8.41 23.16
N ASP A 167 11.48 -9.41 23.01
CA ASP A 167 11.86 -10.31 24.10
C ASP A 167 12.49 -9.58 25.29
N SER A 168 13.19 -8.47 25.05
CA SER A 168 13.83 -7.65 26.10
C SER A 168 12.97 -6.50 26.61
N THR A 169 11.90 -6.15 25.89
CA THR A 169 11.06 -4.97 26.18
C THR A 169 9.66 -5.33 26.70
N ILE A 170 9.32 -6.62 26.71
CA ILE A 170 7.96 -7.09 27.04
C ILE A 170 7.54 -6.79 28.49
N ASP A 171 8.50 -6.78 29.43
CA ASP A 171 8.23 -6.47 30.83
C ASP A 171 7.82 -4.98 30.99
N ALA A 172 8.37 -4.08 30.19
CA ALA A 172 7.93 -2.68 30.17
C ALA A 172 6.47 -2.56 29.71
N ILE A 173 6.09 -3.29 28.65
CA ILE A 173 4.68 -3.33 28.20
C ILE A 173 3.79 -3.80 29.33
N LYS A 174 4.19 -4.87 30.04
CA LYS A 174 3.44 -5.42 31.18
C LYS A 174 3.27 -4.43 32.31
N SER A 175 4.30 -3.62 32.58
CA SER A 175 4.28 -2.60 33.63
C SER A 175 3.40 -1.41 33.30
N PHE A 176 3.26 -1.06 32.02
CA PHE A 176 2.52 0.12 31.58
C PHE A 176 1.19 -0.20 30.89
N LYS A 177 0.80 -1.46 30.74
CA LYS A 177 -0.42 -1.87 30.03
C LYS A 177 -1.72 -1.20 30.52
N ASP A 178 -1.78 -0.83 31.78
CA ASP A 178 -2.92 -0.15 32.37
C ASP A 178 -2.87 1.40 32.19
N LYS A 179 -1.78 1.93 31.61
CA LYS A 179 -1.55 3.37 31.39
C LYS A 179 -1.46 3.75 29.91
N ALA A 180 -1.38 2.79 29.02
CA ALA A 180 -1.26 3.00 27.59
C ALA A 180 -2.23 2.07 26.84
N ILE A 181 -2.68 2.49 25.66
CA ILE A 181 -3.42 1.62 24.75
C ILE A 181 -2.43 0.66 24.12
N VAL A 182 -2.62 -0.64 24.30
CA VAL A 182 -1.74 -1.69 23.77
C VAL A 182 -2.34 -2.28 22.50
N VAL A 183 -1.61 -2.14 21.39
CA VAL A 183 -2.01 -2.64 20.07
C VAL A 183 -1.04 -3.72 19.62
N SER A 184 -1.49 -4.97 19.62
CA SER A 184 -0.74 -6.12 19.09
C SER A 184 -0.79 -6.10 17.56
N CYS A 185 0.33 -6.20 16.87
CA CYS A 185 0.41 -6.23 15.40
C CYS A 185 0.75 -7.64 14.89
N GLY A 186 -0.19 -8.28 14.19
CA GLY A 186 0.03 -9.57 13.56
C GLY A 186 0.53 -10.63 14.55
N THR A 187 1.62 -11.29 14.21
CA THR A 187 2.17 -12.40 15.00
C THR A 187 2.72 -12.01 16.39
N ALA A 188 2.68 -10.72 16.77
CA ALA A 188 3.02 -10.26 18.13
C ALA A 188 2.01 -10.73 19.20
N LEU A 189 0.82 -11.17 18.79
CA LEU A 189 -0.22 -11.66 19.72
C LEU A 189 0.26 -12.82 20.57
N MET A 190 1.02 -13.76 20.00
CA MET A 190 1.53 -14.93 20.71
C MET A 190 2.52 -14.59 21.82
N PRO A 191 3.57 -13.77 21.62
CA PRO A 191 4.42 -13.30 22.71
C PRO A 191 3.66 -12.59 23.83
N LEU A 192 2.70 -11.72 23.51
CA LEU A 192 1.88 -11.04 24.52
C LEU A 192 1.05 -12.04 25.34
N TYR A 193 0.39 -13.01 24.69
CA TYR A 193 -0.36 -14.07 25.35
C TYR A 193 0.53 -14.87 26.32
N LYS A 194 1.70 -15.33 25.87
CA LYS A 194 2.64 -16.10 26.71
C LYS A 194 3.11 -15.34 27.95
N ASN A 195 3.09 -14.01 27.91
CA ASN A 195 3.47 -13.17 29.05
C ASN A 195 2.27 -12.67 29.88
N GLY A 196 1.05 -13.17 29.60
CA GLY A 196 -0.16 -12.79 30.33
C GLY A 196 -0.59 -11.33 30.07
N ILE A 197 -0.26 -10.79 28.92
CA ILE A 197 -0.65 -9.45 28.49
C ILE A 197 -1.83 -9.56 27.54
N VAL A 198 -2.99 -9.06 27.94
CA VAL A 198 -4.16 -8.91 27.07
C VAL A 198 -4.06 -7.53 26.40
N PRO A 199 -3.82 -7.45 25.08
CA PRO A 199 -3.83 -6.16 24.39
C PRO A 199 -5.25 -5.60 24.28
N ASP A 200 -5.39 -4.29 24.22
CA ASP A 200 -6.69 -3.63 24.01
C ASP A 200 -7.21 -3.89 22.59
N PHE A 201 -6.27 -3.88 21.64
CA PHE A 201 -6.55 -4.19 20.25
C PHE A 201 -5.52 -5.16 19.68
N HIS A 202 -6.01 -6.00 18.78
CA HIS A 202 -5.18 -6.74 17.85
C HIS A 202 -5.36 -6.19 16.45
N ALA A 203 -4.29 -5.89 15.76
CA ALA A 203 -4.29 -5.36 14.40
C ALA A 203 -3.92 -6.43 13.38
N GLU A 204 -4.67 -6.51 12.27
CA GLU A 204 -4.41 -7.40 11.12
C GLU A 204 -4.80 -6.71 9.81
N ILE A 205 -4.11 -7.06 8.70
CA ILE A 205 -4.39 -6.46 7.38
C ILE A 205 -4.52 -7.48 6.26
N GLU A 206 -4.20 -8.74 6.49
CA GLU A 206 -4.10 -9.76 5.45
C GLU A 206 -5.47 -10.32 5.06
N GLN A 207 -5.70 -10.46 3.76
CA GLN A 207 -6.94 -11.00 3.20
C GLN A 207 -6.99 -12.52 3.24
N ASN A 208 -5.84 -13.19 3.28
CA ASN A 208 -5.80 -14.65 3.23
C ASN A 208 -6.14 -15.27 4.59
N ARG A 209 -6.56 -16.52 4.57
CA ARG A 209 -6.96 -17.26 5.77
C ARG A 209 -5.82 -17.49 6.78
N SER A 210 -4.58 -17.28 6.39
CA SER A 210 -3.44 -17.50 7.28
C SER A 210 -3.51 -16.65 8.55
N THR A 211 -4.12 -15.47 8.53
CA THR A 211 -4.36 -14.66 9.74
C THR A 211 -5.23 -15.36 10.76
N PHE A 212 -6.30 -16.03 10.29
CA PHE A 212 -7.11 -16.89 11.15
C PHE A 212 -6.28 -18.02 11.76
N ASP A 213 -5.51 -18.74 10.93
CA ASP A 213 -4.72 -19.88 11.37
C ASP A 213 -3.60 -19.45 12.35
N TRP A 214 -2.96 -18.30 12.13
CA TRP A 214 -1.97 -17.75 13.06
C TRP A 214 -2.60 -17.34 14.40
N SER A 215 -3.75 -16.69 14.39
CA SER A 215 -4.47 -16.32 15.62
C SER A 215 -4.93 -17.56 16.39
N CYS A 216 -5.41 -18.61 15.71
CA CYS A 216 -5.79 -19.88 16.33
C CYS A 216 -4.62 -20.62 17.01
N ARG A 217 -3.36 -20.33 16.63
CA ARG A 217 -2.17 -20.94 17.30
C ARG A 217 -2.01 -20.51 18.75
N VAL A 218 -2.64 -19.42 19.19
CA VAL A 218 -2.73 -19.05 20.60
C VAL A 218 -3.43 -20.15 21.39
N ASN A 219 -4.35 -20.89 20.78
CA ASN A 219 -5.10 -22.01 21.33
C ASN A 219 -5.84 -21.70 22.64
N ASP A 220 -6.22 -20.43 22.83
CA ASP A 220 -7.03 -19.93 23.93
C ASP A 220 -8.07 -18.94 23.39
N PHE A 221 -9.23 -19.48 23.05
CA PHE A 221 -10.32 -18.67 22.50
C PHE A 221 -10.94 -17.73 23.54
N ALA A 222 -10.86 -18.06 24.83
CA ALA A 222 -11.33 -17.18 25.89
C ALA A 222 -10.43 -15.94 26.02
N PHE A 223 -9.12 -16.09 25.79
CA PHE A 223 -8.21 -14.97 25.68
C PHE A 223 -8.53 -14.10 24.46
N LEU A 224 -8.71 -14.70 23.27
CA LEU A 224 -9.02 -13.94 22.04
C LEU A 224 -10.32 -13.13 22.19
N LYS A 225 -11.32 -13.65 22.92
CA LYS A 225 -12.58 -12.96 23.21
C LYS A 225 -12.47 -11.79 24.20
N GLN A 226 -11.29 -11.53 24.75
CA GLN A 226 -11.02 -10.34 25.54
C GLN A 226 -10.45 -9.19 24.70
N VAL A 227 -10.00 -9.46 23.47
CA VAL A 227 -9.30 -8.54 22.58
C VAL A 227 -10.23 -8.05 21.49
N ASP A 228 -10.19 -6.76 21.16
CA ASP A 228 -10.89 -6.19 20.02
C ASP A 228 -9.98 -6.21 18.78
N LEU A 229 -10.54 -6.53 17.59
CA LEU A 229 -9.81 -6.53 16.32
C LEU A 229 -9.91 -5.17 15.64
N LEU A 230 -8.77 -4.62 15.23
CA LEU A 230 -8.67 -3.52 14.26
C LEU A 230 -8.18 -4.08 12.93
N SER A 231 -8.88 -3.83 11.84
CA SER A 231 -8.45 -4.38 10.56
C SER A 231 -8.84 -3.53 9.36
N CYS A 232 -8.27 -3.90 8.20
CA CYS A 232 -8.72 -3.38 6.91
C CYS A 232 -9.98 -4.12 6.43
N ASN A 233 -10.71 -3.48 5.53
CA ASN A 233 -11.99 -3.97 5.00
C ASN A 233 -11.90 -5.36 4.35
N GLY A 234 -10.78 -5.70 3.72
CA GLY A 234 -10.55 -6.99 3.06
C GLY A 234 -10.16 -8.17 3.98
N ILE A 235 -10.15 -8.00 5.29
CA ILE A 235 -9.79 -9.07 6.25
C ILE A 235 -10.64 -10.33 6.03
N HIS A 236 -10.01 -11.51 6.17
CA HIS A 236 -10.74 -12.77 6.07
C HIS A 236 -11.85 -12.87 7.15
N PRO A 237 -13.13 -13.11 6.77
CA PRO A 237 -14.26 -13.02 7.68
C PRO A 237 -14.21 -13.96 8.89
N ASP A 238 -13.52 -15.09 8.80
CA ASP A 238 -13.36 -16.00 9.93
C ASP A 238 -12.47 -15.40 11.01
N THR A 239 -11.48 -14.57 10.66
CA THR A 239 -10.62 -13.88 11.62
C THR A 239 -11.44 -12.98 12.54
N CYS A 240 -12.42 -12.26 12.00
CA CYS A 240 -13.30 -11.41 12.78
C CYS A 240 -14.07 -12.16 13.88
N LYS A 241 -14.40 -13.43 13.62
CA LYS A 241 -15.16 -14.27 14.59
C LYS A 241 -14.36 -14.68 15.82
N LEU A 242 -13.03 -14.59 15.77
CA LEU A 242 -12.16 -14.99 16.88
C LEU A 242 -12.17 -13.98 18.04
N PHE A 243 -12.33 -12.70 17.73
CA PHE A 243 -12.17 -11.59 18.67
C PHE A 243 -13.49 -11.15 19.29
N ARG A 244 -13.42 -10.27 20.30
CA ARG A 244 -14.60 -9.73 21.01
C ARG A 244 -15.49 -8.88 20.11
N ASN A 245 -14.87 -7.85 19.51
CA ASN A 245 -15.47 -6.97 18.52
C ASN A 245 -14.49 -6.75 17.37
N THR A 246 -15.00 -6.27 16.24
CA THR A 246 -14.18 -5.94 15.07
C THR A 246 -14.47 -4.52 14.61
N TYR A 247 -13.43 -3.73 14.37
CA TYR A 247 -13.48 -2.36 13.88
C TYR A 247 -12.71 -2.28 12.57
N ILE A 248 -13.30 -1.70 11.54
CA ILE A 248 -12.82 -1.76 10.16
C ILE A 248 -12.44 -0.37 9.67
N ALA A 249 -11.28 -0.27 9.04
CA ALA A 249 -10.85 0.90 8.29
C ALA A 249 -10.65 0.55 6.81
N PHE A 250 -10.95 1.49 5.91
CA PHE A 250 -10.71 1.31 4.49
C PHE A 250 -9.23 1.52 4.15
N LYS A 251 -8.66 0.61 3.39
CA LYS A 251 -7.30 0.74 2.88
C LYS A 251 -7.33 1.39 1.50
N GLU A 252 -6.67 2.54 1.36
CA GLU A 252 -6.65 3.33 0.13
C GLU A 252 -6.16 2.53 -1.08
N GLY A 253 -6.81 2.70 -2.21
CA GLY A 253 -6.38 2.19 -3.51
C GLY A 253 -6.71 0.74 -3.81
N GLU A 254 -7.25 -0.03 -2.86
CA GLU A 254 -7.72 -1.39 -3.15
C GLU A 254 -9.06 -1.37 -3.88
N SER A 255 -9.25 -2.28 -4.83
CA SER A 255 -10.48 -2.44 -5.61
C SER A 255 -11.72 -2.60 -4.72
N SER A 256 -11.56 -3.33 -3.63
CA SER A 256 -12.61 -3.53 -2.63
C SER A 256 -13.00 -2.23 -1.91
N THR A 257 -12.05 -1.38 -1.62
CA THR A 257 -12.28 -0.06 -1.01
C THR A 257 -12.97 0.86 -1.99
N VAL A 258 -12.40 1.05 -3.19
CA VAL A 258 -12.94 1.98 -4.18
C VAL A 258 -14.35 1.60 -4.61
N SER A 259 -14.59 0.32 -4.89
CA SER A 259 -15.92 -0.16 -5.29
C SER A 259 -16.96 -0.03 -4.18
N SER A 260 -16.59 -0.23 -2.91
CA SER A 260 -17.50 -0.11 -1.78
C SER A 260 -17.79 1.35 -1.42
N LEU A 261 -16.78 2.21 -1.38
CA LEU A 261 -16.95 3.63 -1.05
C LEU A 261 -17.78 4.38 -2.08
N LYS A 262 -17.79 3.95 -3.34
CA LYS A 262 -18.68 4.48 -4.37
C LYS A 262 -20.17 4.37 -3.97
N LEU A 263 -20.54 3.33 -3.25
CA LEU A 263 -21.90 3.11 -2.75
C LEU A 263 -22.13 3.73 -1.36
N LEU A 264 -21.12 3.64 -0.49
CA LEU A 264 -21.20 4.13 0.87
C LEU A 264 -21.09 5.66 0.97
N GLY A 265 -20.46 6.29 -0.03
CA GLY A 265 -20.12 7.71 -0.06
C GLY A 265 -18.73 7.99 0.54
N GLU A 266 -17.77 8.31 -0.32
CA GLU A 266 -16.36 8.56 0.02
C GLU A 266 -16.15 9.63 1.10
N LYS A 267 -17.09 10.58 1.22
CA LYS A 267 -17.02 11.66 2.23
C LYS A 267 -17.36 11.22 3.64
N ASN A 268 -17.88 10.04 3.84
CA ASN A 268 -18.37 9.55 5.13
C ASN A 268 -17.30 8.76 5.90
N TYR A 269 -16.34 8.17 5.20
CA TYR A 269 -15.37 7.24 5.78
C TYR A 269 -13.94 7.66 5.48
N GLU A 270 -13.03 7.30 6.38
CA GLU A 270 -11.59 7.56 6.24
C GLU A 270 -10.91 6.40 5.51
N GLU A 271 -9.95 6.76 4.64
CA GLU A 271 -9.08 5.81 3.96
C GLU A 271 -7.66 5.90 4.52
N LEU A 272 -7.08 4.75 4.80
CA LEU A 272 -5.72 4.64 5.31
C LEU A 272 -4.71 4.60 4.17
N GLN A 273 -4.02 5.71 3.95
CA GLN A 273 -3.07 5.89 2.84
C GLN A 273 -1.79 5.06 3.00
N PHE A 274 -1.38 4.79 4.24
CA PHE A 274 -0.10 4.18 4.57
C PHE A 274 -0.22 2.85 5.32
N ALA A 275 -1.34 2.14 5.15
CA ALA A 275 -1.64 0.88 5.82
C ALA A 275 -0.97 -0.34 5.17
N TYR A 276 0.25 -0.20 4.68
CA TYR A 276 1.05 -1.25 4.03
C TYR A 276 2.55 -1.00 4.23
N PRO A 277 3.46 -1.95 4.01
CA PRO A 277 3.23 -3.37 3.72
C PRO A 277 3.01 -4.22 4.98
N THR A 278 3.28 -3.70 6.18
CA THR A 278 3.17 -4.48 7.43
C THR A 278 2.02 -4.02 8.31
N VAL A 279 1.58 -4.90 9.23
CA VAL A 279 0.52 -4.58 10.20
C VAL A 279 0.89 -3.38 11.08
N SER A 280 2.18 -3.19 11.39
CA SER A 280 2.63 -2.02 12.17
C SER A 280 2.43 -0.71 11.39
N ASN A 281 2.58 -0.71 10.04
CA ASN A 281 2.24 0.45 9.22
C ASN A 281 0.76 0.83 9.36
N PHE A 282 -0.13 -0.17 9.28
CA PHE A 282 -1.57 0.03 9.48
C PHE A 282 -1.86 0.65 10.86
N ALA A 283 -1.35 0.06 11.93
CA ALA A 283 -1.60 0.55 13.28
C ALA A 283 -1.08 1.98 13.47
N ILE A 284 0.16 2.27 13.06
CA ILE A 284 0.73 3.63 13.13
C ILE A 284 -0.11 4.61 12.31
N ASN A 285 -0.50 4.26 11.08
CA ASN A 285 -1.31 5.15 10.24
C ASN A 285 -2.70 5.42 10.84
N LEU A 286 -3.35 4.39 11.38
CA LEU A 286 -4.66 4.51 12.02
C LEU A 286 -4.62 5.46 13.24
N PHE A 287 -3.70 5.23 14.18
CA PHE A 287 -3.61 6.04 15.39
C PHE A 287 -3.13 7.46 15.13
N THR A 288 -2.25 7.68 14.15
CA THR A 288 -1.88 9.04 13.71
C THR A 288 -3.05 9.78 13.07
N LEU A 289 -3.89 9.11 12.26
CA LEU A 289 -5.11 9.70 11.68
C LEU A 289 -6.17 10.00 12.73
N MET A 290 -6.29 9.20 13.78
CA MET A 290 -7.12 9.52 14.94
C MET A 290 -6.56 10.67 15.78
N GLY A 291 -5.34 11.12 15.49
CA GLY A 291 -4.70 12.29 16.11
C GLY A 291 -4.02 12.02 17.44
N PHE A 292 -3.74 10.76 17.80
CA PHE A 292 -2.96 10.44 18.98
C PHE A 292 -1.58 11.08 18.92
N GLN A 293 -1.12 11.63 20.05
CA GLN A 293 0.08 12.47 20.10
C GLN A 293 1.32 11.72 20.57
N GLN A 294 1.18 10.55 21.19
CA GLN A 294 2.28 9.77 21.76
C GLN A 294 2.21 8.32 21.28
N LEU A 295 3.14 7.93 20.41
CA LEU A 295 3.30 6.55 19.95
C LEU A 295 4.61 5.95 20.45
N TYR A 296 4.57 4.74 20.96
CA TYR A 296 5.74 3.97 21.40
C TYR A 296 5.82 2.68 20.62
N LEU A 297 6.94 2.46 19.92
CA LEU A 297 7.16 1.29 19.07
C LEU A 297 7.93 0.22 19.86
N PHE A 298 7.31 -0.92 20.10
CA PHE A 298 7.91 -2.10 20.73
C PHE A 298 8.01 -3.23 19.72
N GLY A 299 9.17 -3.86 19.57
CA GLY A 299 9.32 -4.95 18.61
C GLY A 299 9.03 -4.58 17.15
N VAL A 300 9.00 -3.28 16.82
CA VAL A 300 8.90 -2.77 15.45
C VAL A 300 10.32 -2.57 14.92
N ASP A 301 11.08 -3.66 14.89
CA ASP A 301 12.51 -3.65 14.58
C ASP A 301 12.80 -3.30 13.13
N LEU A 302 12.01 -3.79 12.19
CA LEU A 302 12.23 -3.66 10.74
C LEU A 302 13.67 -3.98 10.31
N GLY A 303 14.34 -4.77 11.12
CA GLY A 303 15.71 -5.20 10.99
C GLY A 303 16.09 -6.12 12.13
N PHE A 304 17.31 -6.62 12.13
CA PHE A 304 17.83 -7.55 13.15
C PHE A 304 19.35 -7.43 13.24
N ALA A 305 19.86 -7.52 14.47
CA ALA A 305 21.29 -7.46 14.72
C ALA A 305 22.00 -8.73 14.24
N GLU A 306 21.34 -9.87 14.34
CA GLU A 306 21.81 -11.19 13.95
C GLU A 306 20.82 -11.81 12.96
N GLN A 307 21.33 -12.34 11.84
CA GLN A 307 20.47 -12.82 10.73
C GLN A 307 19.61 -14.06 11.07
N ASP A 308 19.94 -14.79 12.12
CA ASP A 308 19.19 -15.94 12.63
C ASP A 308 18.15 -15.57 13.71
N LYS A 309 18.10 -14.29 14.14
CA LYS A 309 17.16 -13.79 15.15
C LYS A 309 16.26 -12.71 14.53
N HIS A 310 15.35 -13.14 13.68
CA HIS A 310 14.51 -12.25 12.88
C HIS A 310 13.15 -11.89 13.51
N HIS A 311 12.70 -12.62 14.54
CA HIS A 311 11.48 -12.37 15.30
C HIS A 311 11.69 -12.71 16.78
N SER A 312 10.74 -12.33 17.63
CA SER A 312 10.70 -12.76 19.03
C SER A 312 10.74 -14.29 19.12
N LYS A 313 11.58 -14.82 19.99
CA LYS A 313 11.70 -16.27 20.23
C LYS A 313 10.43 -16.88 20.82
N GLN A 314 9.57 -16.06 21.40
CA GLN A 314 8.29 -16.49 21.95
C GLN A 314 7.19 -16.61 20.90
N SER A 315 7.46 -16.17 19.67
CA SER A 315 6.51 -16.21 18.56
C SER A 315 6.34 -17.63 17.98
N GLY A 316 5.34 -17.79 17.13
CA GLY A 316 5.06 -19.04 16.42
C GLY A 316 6.09 -19.45 15.36
N TYR A 317 7.11 -18.61 15.09
CA TYR A 317 8.21 -18.91 14.17
C TYR A 317 9.24 -19.89 14.75
N TYR A 318 9.28 -20.02 16.06
CA TYR A 318 10.19 -20.93 16.76
C TYR A 318 9.43 -22.05 17.48
N ASP A 319 10.09 -23.17 17.69
CA ASP A 319 9.58 -24.25 18.52
C ASP A 319 9.81 -23.96 20.02
N ASN A 320 9.39 -24.87 20.89
CA ASN A 320 9.53 -24.72 22.35
C ASN A 320 11.00 -24.75 22.81
N HIS A 321 11.94 -25.15 21.96
CA HIS A 321 13.38 -25.16 22.21
C HIS A 321 14.10 -23.95 21.62
N GLY A 322 13.35 -23.01 21.02
CA GLY A 322 13.90 -21.80 20.36
C GLY A 322 14.53 -22.06 19.00
N LYS A 323 14.28 -23.24 18.41
CA LYS A 323 14.73 -23.58 17.06
C LYS A 323 13.74 -23.03 16.05
N GLU A 324 14.25 -22.41 15.00
CA GLU A 324 13.47 -21.89 13.87
C GLU A 324 12.72 -23.03 13.16
N LYS A 325 11.42 -22.86 12.95
CA LYS A 325 10.57 -23.83 12.24
C LYS A 325 10.75 -23.77 10.72
N TYR A 326 11.14 -22.61 10.22
CA TYR A 326 11.32 -22.33 8.79
C TYR A 326 12.58 -21.51 8.61
N SER A 327 13.47 -21.89 7.69
CA SER A 327 14.66 -21.10 7.38
C SER A 327 14.27 -19.75 6.76
N TYR A 328 14.34 -18.70 7.55
CA TYR A 328 14.00 -17.35 7.13
C TYR A 328 15.01 -16.82 6.11
N LYS A 329 16.30 -17.10 6.34
CA LYS A 329 17.40 -16.67 5.48
C LYS A 329 17.34 -17.28 4.08
N GLU A 330 16.83 -18.52 3.94
CA GLU A 330 16.65 -19.15 2.64
C GLU A 330 15.48 -18.57 1.85
N ARG A 331 14.50 -18.00 2.54
CA ARG A 331 13.29 -17.43 1.93
C ARG A 331 13.40 -15.95 1.60
N HIS A 332 14.32 -15.23 2.25
CA HIS A 332 14.44 -13.79 2.13
C HIS A 332 15.90 -13.36 1.96
N ASN A 333 16.14 -12.36 1.11
CA ASN A 333 17.44 -11.70 1.07
C ASN A 333 17.56 -10.77 2.29
N THR A 334 18.33 -11.21 3.29
CA THR A 334 18.56 -10.53 4.56
C THR A 334 19.91 -9.79 4.64
N ASN A 335 20.59 -9.58 3.52
CA ASN A 335 21.92 -8.97 3.47
C ASN A 335 21.92 -7.45 3.34
N ILE A 336 20.76 -6.81 3.31
CA ILE A 336 20.65 -5.35 3.24
C ILE A 336 21.02 -4.78 4.62
N VAL A 337 21.89 -3.77 4.63
CA VAL A 337 22.33 -3.10 5.85
C VAL A 337 21.75 -1.68 5.91
N VAL A 338 21.20 -1.30 7.06
CA VAL A 338 20.64 0.02 7.32
C VAL A 338 21.13 0.56 8.67
N PRO A 339 21.08 1.88 8.92
CA PRO A 339 21.37 2.44 10.25
C PRO A 339 20.49 1.83 11.33
N GLY A 340 21.05 1.52 12.49
CA GLY A 340 20.33 0.97 13.64
C GLY A 340 19.84 2.05 14.60
N ASN A 341 18.84 1.71 15.42
CA ASN A 341 18.24 2.63 16.41
C ASN A 341 19.18 2.87 17.60
N PHE A 342 19.69 1.81 18.22
CA PHE A 342 20.67 1.87 19.31
C PHE A 342 22.07 1.37 18.88
N LYS A 343 22.19 0.76 17.73
CA LYS A 343 23.42 0.25 17.13
C LYS A 343 23.80 1.05 15.90
N LYS A 344 25.07 0.96 15.49
CA LYS A 344 25.54 1.63 14.28
C LYS A 344 24.78 1.19 13.02
N SER A 345 24.53 -0.11 12.92
CA SER A 345 23.82 -0.70 11.78
C SER A 345 23.18 -2.04 12.16
N VAL A 346 22.15 -2.41 11.40
CA VAL A 346 21.44 -3.69 11.50
C VAL A 346 21.20 -4.26 10.11
N PHE A 347 20.97 -5.57 10.02
CA PHE A 347 20.51 -6.22 8.81
C PHE A 347 19.00 -6.01 8.62
N THR A 348 18.56 -6.01 7.37
CA THR A 348 17.14 -5.93 7.03
C THR A 348 16.84 -6.68 5.74
N LYS A 349 15.56 -6.78 5.38
CA LYS A 349 15.10 -7.24 4.07
C LYS A 349 14.39 -6.12 3.32
N TYR A 350 14.18 -6.30 2.02
CA TYR A 350 13.59 -5.27 1.17
C TYR A 350 12.22 -4.80 1.65
N GLU A 351 11.32 -5.72 1.99
CA GLU A 351 9.98 -5.43 2.51
C GLU A 351 10.03 -4.56 3.79
N PHE A 352 10.98 -4.85 4.71
CA PHE A 352 11.16 -4.05 5.92
C PHE A 352 11.74 -2.66 5.62
N LYS A 353 12.63 -2.55 4.62
CA LYS A 353 13.12 -1.25 4.15
C LYS A 353 11.97 -0.39 3.60
N VAL A 354 11.05 -1.00 2.84
CA VAL A 354 9.84 -0.34 2.35
C VAL A 354 8.91 0.06 3.51
N SER A 355 8.63 -0.87 4.42
CA SER A 355 7.82 -0.60 5.62
C SER A 355 8.37 0.59 6.41
N LYS A 356 9.69 0.61 6.65
CA LYS A 356 10.38 1.73 7.31
C LYS A 356 10.12 3.05 6.58
N ALA A 357 10.33 3.11 5.27
CA ALA A 357 10.12 4.33 4.48
C ALA A 357 8.66 4.83 4.54
N ILE A 358 7.69 3.93 4.58
CA ILE A 358 6.27 4.27 4.71
C ILE A 358 5.96 4.81 6.12
N ILE A 359 6.52 4.21 7.18
CA ILE A 359 6.37 4.74 8.56
C ILE A 359 6.97 6.15 8.64
N GLU A 360 8.16 6.36 8.10
CA GLU A 360 8.82 7.68 8.08
C GLU A 360 7.96 8.74 7.40
N ARG A 361 7.29 8.38 6.28
CA ARG A 361 6.34 9.28 5.61
C ARG A 361 5.10 9.56 6.45
N THR A 362 4.57 8.55 7.13
CA THR A 362 3.43 8.70 8.05
C THR A 362 3.78 9.70 9.16
N LEU A 363 4.92 9.51 9.81
CA LEU A 363 5.38 10.36 10.90
C LEU A 363 5.71 11.79 10.42
N ALA A 364 6.26 11.95 9.23
CA ALA A 364 6.54 13.27 8.66
C ALA A 364 5.28 14.11 8.39
N LYS A 365 4.15 13.46 8.10
CA LYS A 365 2.85 14.13 7.88
C LYS A 365 2.08 14.36 9.18
N ALA A 366 2.30 13.54 10.19
CA ALA A 366 1.58 13.58 11.46
C ALA A 366 2.30 14.48 12.47
N LYS A 367 1.52 15.19 13.29
CA LYS A 367 2.03 15.88 14.47
C LYS A 367 1.98 14.93 15.67
N VAL A 368 2.96 14.03 15.78
CA VAL A 368 3.03 12.98 16.79
C VAL A 368 4.44 12.87 17.35
N ASP A 369 4.56 12.71 18.65
CA ASP A 369 5.79 12.26 19.29
C ASP A 369 5.85 10.73 19.21
N CYS A 370 6.73 10.23 18.37
CA CYS A 370 6.94 8.80 18.20
C CYS A 370 8.28 8.42 18.86
N PHE A 371 8.26 7.36 19.67
CA PHE A 371 9.42 6.84 20.38
C PHE A 371 9.68 5.40 19.94
N ASN A 372 10.92 5.08 19.56
CA ASN A 372 11.32 3.74 19.14
C ASN A 372 12.13 3.07 20.25
N THR A 373 11.52 2.08 20.92
CA THR A 373 12.18 1.29 21.96
C THR A 373 12.88 0.04 21.40
N SER A 374 12.72 -0.23 20.10
CA SER A 374 13.23 -1.44 19.44
C SER A 374 14.72 -1.30 19.09
N ASP A 375 15.49 -2.38 19.22
CA ASP A 375 16.91 -2.45 18.85
C ASP A 375 17.11 -2.85 17.37
N GLY A 376 16.22 -2.39 16.52
CA GLY A 376 16.20 -2.63 15.07
C GLY A 376 16.71 -1.45 14.26
N ALA A 377 16.09 -1.21 13.09
CA ALA A 377 16.44 -0.12 12.20
C ALA A 377 16.07 1.25 12.79
N LEU A 378 16.92 2.25 12.54
CA LEU A 378 16.60 3.65 12.84
C LEU A 378 15.45 4.10 11.92
N ILE A 379 14.37 4.60 12.52
CA ILE A 379 13.19 5.13 11.83
C ILE A 379 13.19 6.65 11.98
N ALA A 380 13.33 7.40 10.88
CA ALA A 380 13.29 8.86 10.92
C ALA A 380 11.90 9.36 11.39
N GLY A 381 11.90 10.29 12.34
CA GLY A 381 10.67 10.76 12.99
C GLY A 381 10.28 9.97 14.25
N ALA A 382 10.91 8.83 14.54
CA ALA A 382 10.77 8.12 15.80
C ALA A 382 12.07 8.27 16.61
N LYS A 383 11.96 8.85 17.81
CA LYS A 383 13.11 9.11 18.70
C LYS A 383 13.53 7.81 19.39
N PRO A 384 14.82 7.44 19.39
CA PRO A 384 15.29 6.32 20.21
C PRO A 384 14.98 6.58 21.69
N LEU A 385 14.35 5.59 22.36
CA LEU A 385 14.00 5.69 23.77
C LEU A 385 14.24 4.34 24.47
N PRO A 386 15.20 4.24 25.42
CA PRO A 386 15.32 3.09 26.27
C PRO A 386 14.04 2.88 27.09
N VAL A 387 13.63 1.63 27.30
CA VAL A 387 12.37 1.32 28.03
C VAL A 387 12.37 1.83 29.47
N ASP A 388 13.53 1.93 30.11
CA ASP A 388 13.69 2.46 31.48
C ASP A 388 13.40 3.96 31.57
N ASP A 389 13.44 4.67 30.45
CA ASP A 389 13.16 6.11 30.39
C ASP A 389 11.67 6.42 30.09
N ILE A 390 10.82 5.38 29.97
CA ILE A 390 9.39 5.56 29.76
C ILE A 390 8.74 6.08 31.05
N LEU A 391 8.07 7.24 30.93
CA LEU A 391 7.32 7.82 32.03
C LEU A 391 5.88 8.12 31.57
N LEU A 392 4.91 7.40 32.13
CA LEU A 392 3.49 7.59 31.85
C LEU A 392 2.73 7.93 33.15
N VAL A 393 1.96 9.01 33.09
CA VAL A 393 1.16 9.50 34.23
C VAL A 393 -0.33 9.14 34.12
N THR A 394 -0.77 8.65 32.95
CA THR A 394 -2.16 8.23 32.70
C THR A 394 -2.62 7.18 33.71
N SER A 395 -3.84 7.30 34.18
CA SER A 395 -4.51 6.29 35.01
C SER A 395 -5.23 5.23 34.18
N ALA A 396 -5.49 4.08 34.79
CA ALA A 396 -6.29 3.03 34.14
C ALA A 396 -7.71 3.50 33.78
N TYR A 397 -8.31 4.37 34.61
CA TYR A 397 -9.62 4.95 34.34
C TYR A 397 -9.62 5.84 33.09
N GLU A 398 -8.65 6.72 32.95
CA GLU A 398 -8.52 7.60 31.77
C GLU A 398 -8.34 6.76 30.49
N LYS A 399 -7.50 5.73 30.55
CA LYS A 399 -7.32 4.79 29.45
C LYS A 399 -8.65 4.15 29.02
N GLU A 400 -9.40 3.58 29.96
CA GLU A 400 -10.69 2.93 29.66
C GLU A 400 -11.70 3.90 29.05
N GLU A 401 -11.78 5.14 29.56
CA GLU A 401 -12.66 6.17 28.99
C GLU A 401 -12.29 6.51 27.54
N VAL A 402 -10.98 6.62 27.24
CA VAL A 402 -10.53 6.88 25.87
C VAL A 402 -10.82 5.70 24.95
N LEU A 403 -10.58 4.47 25.41
CA LEU A 403 -10.92 3.27 24.64
C LEU A 403 -12.42 3.22 24.31
N ARG A 404 -13.28 3.56 25.28
CA ARG A 404 -14.72 3.63 25.08
C ARG A 404 -15.11 4.67 24.03
N LYS A 405 -14.51 5.88 24.11
CA LYS A 405 -14.74 6.96 23.13
C LYS A 405 -14.23 6.61 21.74
N VAL A 406 -13.02 6.08 21.60
CA VAL A 406 -12.48 5.62 20.32
C VAL A 406 -13.47 4.67 19.63
N LYS A 407 -13.95 3.67 20.37
CA LYS A 407 -14.88 2.66 19.83
C LYS A 407 -16.25 3.23 19.47
N ALA A 408 -16.75 4.19 20.23
CA ALA A 408 -18.09 4.75 20.05
C ALA A 408 -18.17 5.93 19.08
N GLU A 409 -17.11 6.73 18.98
CA GLU A 409 -17.14 8.00 18.26
C GLU A 409 -16.33 7.98 16.96
N ALA A 410 -15.21 7.23 16.91
CA ALA A 410 -14.41 7.14 15.68
C ALA A 410 -14.94 6.08 14.70
N PHE A 411 -15.72 5.11 15.17
CA PHE A 411 -16.27 4.03 14.35
C PHE A 411 -17.79 3.96 14.45
N GLN A 412 -18.46 3.66 13.35
CA GLN A 412 -19.91 3.52 13.32
C GLN A 412 -20.35 2.37 12.39
N PRO A 413 -21.25 1.48 12.83
CA PRO A 413 -21.84 0.48 11.96
C PRO A 413 -22.79 1.13 10.95
N LEU A 414 -23.07 0.45 9.84
CA LEU A 414 -24.16 0.85 8.95
C LEU A 414 -25.50 0.74 9.67
N SER A 415 -26.46 1.59 9.24
CA SER A 415 -27.84 1.51 9.69
C SER A 415 -28.40 0.08 9.55
N GLU A 416 -29.22 -0.35 10.53
CA GLU A 416 -29.87 -1.67 10.49
C GLU A 416 -30.77 -1.85 9.27
N GLU A 417 -31.35 -0.76 8.77
CA GLU A 417 -32.25 -0.76 7.60
C GLU A 417 -31.49 -0.91 6.27
N ARG A 418 -30.19 -0.69 6.27
CA ARG A 418 -29.39 -0.72 5.04
C ARG A 418 -28.90 -2.13 4.72
N ASP A 419 -29.32 -2.66 3.59
CA ASP A 419 -28.85 -3.93 3.02
C ASP A 419 -27.74 -3.68 2.00
N PHE A 420 -26.51 -3.55 2.48
CA PHE A 420 -25.35 -3.28 1.63
C PHE A 420 -25.07 -4.38 0.61
N LEU A 421 -25.31 -5.64 0.96
CA LEU A 421 -25.09 -6.76 0.04
C LEU A 421 -26.00 -6.64 -1.18
N HIS A 422 -27.27 -6.42 -0.93
CA HIS A 422 -28.26 -6.21 -2.01
C HIS A 422 -27.95 -4.95 -2.84
N GLU A 423 -27.59 -3.83 -2.20
CA GLU A 423 -27.18 -2.61 -2.90
C GLU A 423 -25.96 -2.86 -3.80
N TYR A 424 -24.95 -3.57 -3.30
CA TYR A 424 -23.72 -3.86 -4.03
C TYR A 424 -23.98 -4.76 -5.25
N ASP A 425 -24.72 -5.86 -5.07
CA ASP A 425 -25.03 -6.81 -6.14
C ASP A 425 -26.00 -6.25 -7.17
N SER A 426 -26.88 -5.33 -6.78
CA SER A 426 -27.76 -4.61 -7.70
C SER A 426 -27.04 -3.52 -8.49
N PHE A 427 -25.99 -2.92 -7.92
CA PHE A 427 -25.22 -1.88 -8.59
C PHE A 427 -24.18 -2.47 -9.55
N TYR A 428 -23.47 -3.52 -9.13
CA TYR A 428 -22.47 -4.22 -9.93
C TYR A 428 -23.08 -5.51 -10.50
N ASP A 429 -23.59 -5.39 -11.72
CA ASP A 429 -24.30 -6.49 -12.39
C ASP A 429 -23.35 -7.59 -12.86
N GLN A 430 -23.57 -8.81 -12.38
CA GLN A 430 -22.75 -9.98 -12.73
C GLN A 430 -22.84 -10.31 -14.22
N SER A 431 -24.01 -10.16 -14.85
CA SER A 431 -24.19 -10.45 -16.28
C SER A 431 -23.35 -9.53 -17.17
N THR A 432 -23.20 -8.28 -16.75
CA THR A 432 -22.31 -7.31 -17.40
C THR A 432 -20.85 -7.73 -17.28
N LEU A 433 -20.41 -8.19 -16.11
CA LEU A 433 -19.06 -8.70 -15.90
C LEU A 433 -18.77 -9.92 -16.79
N GLU A 434 -19.65 -10.91 -16.82
CA GLU A 434 -19.51 -12.11 -17.64
C GLU A 434 -19.42 -11.78 -19.14
N LYS A 435 -20.27 -10.88 -19.62
CA LYS A 435 -20.20 -10.39 -21.00
C LYS A 435 -18.85 -9.75 -21.31
N GLN A 436 -18.37 -8.87 -20.44
CA GLN A 436 -17.12 -8.16 -20.64
C GLN A 436 -15.91 -9.10 -20.54
N LEU A 437 -15.92 -10.11 -19.67
CA LEU A 437 -14.89 -11.15 -19.62
C LEU A 437 -14.86 -11.97 -20.93
N ASN A 438 -16.01 -12.34 -21.46
CA ASN A 438 -16.10 -13.02 -22.76
C ASN A 438 -15.51 -12.16 -23.89
N GLU A 439 -15.74 -10.85 -23.87
CA GLU A 439 -15.13 -9.93 -24.84
C GLU A 439 -13.60 -9.88 -24.70
N PHE A 440 -13.06 -9.88 -23.46
CA PHE A 440 -11.61 -9.97 -23.21
C PHE A 440 -10.99 -11.27 -23.76
N VAL A 441 -11.62 -12.40 -23.49
CA VAL A 441 -11.20 -13.70 -24.05
C VAL A 441 -11.22 -13.67 -25.58
N ALA A 442 -12.30 -13.18 -26.17
CA ALA A 442 -12.42 -13.10 -27.64
C ALA A 442 -11.34 -12.22 -28.28
N MET A 443 -10.99 -11.09 -27.63
CA MET A 443 -9.93 -10.20 -28.10
C MET A 443 -8.53 -10.83 -28.07
N THR A 444 -8.33 -11.90 -27.31
CA THR A 444 -7.04 -12.57 -27.09
C THR A 444 -6.85 -13.80 -27.99
N GLN A 445 -7.86 -14.19 -28.74
CA GLN A 445 -7.83 -15.46 -29.53
C GLN A 445 -6.90 -15.39 -30.73
N ASP A 446 -6.81 -14.24 -31.41
CA ASP A 446 -6.06 -14.11 -32.66
C ASP A 446 -4.54 -14.10 -32.41
N ALA A 447 -3.79 -14.82 -33.23
CA ALA A 447 -2.34 -14.81 -33.20
C ALA A 447 -1.79 -13.52 -33.81
N PHE A 448 -0.65 -13.05 -33.28
CA PHE A 448 0.08 -11.92 -33.83
C PHE A 448 0.89 -12.37 -35.07
N GLU A 449 0.81 -11.62 -36.15
CA GLU A 449 1.62 -11.81 -37.35
C GLU A 449 2.90 -10.97 -37.30
N VAL A 450 2.80 -9.76 -36.71
CA VAL A 450 3.91 -8.82 -36.49
C VAL A 450 3.88 -8.31 -35.05
N SER A 451 4.99 -7.74 -34.58
CA SER A 451 5.08 -7.18 -33.23
C SER A 451 4.09 -6.04 -32.99
N ASP A 452 3.80 -5.23 -34.02
CA ASP A 452 2.83 -4.14 -33.95
C ASP A 452 1.41 -4.63 -33.58
N ASP A 453 1.04 -5.87 -33.94
CA ASP A 453 -0.25 -6.44 -33.54
C ASP A 453 -0.37 -6.57 -32.03
N ALA A 454 0.72 -6.97 -31.37
CA ALA A 454 0.76 -7.08 -29.92
C ALA A 454 0.72 -5.71 -29.23
N GLU A 455 1.33 -4.69 -29.83
CA GLU A 455 1.23 -3.31 -29.32
C GLU A 455 -0.22 -2.82 -29.40
N HIS A 456 -0.87 -2.95 -30.57
CA HIS A 456 -2.28 -2.62 -30.74
C HIS A 456 -3.21 -3.40 -29.81
N TYR A 457 -2.90 -4.69 -29.59
CA TYR A 457 -3.65 -5.52 -28.67
C TYR A 457 -3.59 -5.01 -27.23
N THR A 458 -2.39 -4.69 -26.71
CA THR A 458 -2.23 -4.18 -25.33
C THR A 458 -2.96 -2.86 -25.13
N GLU A 459 -2.94 -1.96 -26.12
CA GLU A 459 -3.70 -0.72 -26.10
C GLU A 459 -5.23 -0.95 -26.14
N LYS A 460 -5.69 -1.93 -26.91
CA LYS A 460 -7.10 -2.30 -26.98
C LYS A 460 -7.61 -2.87 -25.67
N LEU A 461 -6.83 -3.74 -25.00
CA LEU A 461 -7.14 -4.26 -23.66
C LEU A 461 -7.28 -3.11 -22.65
N LYS A 462 -6.31 -2.20 -22.63
CA LYS A 462 -6.31 -1.03 -21.77
C LYS A 462 -7.55 -0.17 -21.99
N LYS A 463 -7.85 0.20 -23.23
CA LYS A 463 -9.03 1.00 -23.57
C LYS A 463 -10.32 0.34 -23.09
N LYS A 464 -10.47 -0.97 -23.30
CA LYS A 464 -11.65 -1.73 -22.85
C LYS A 464 -11.78 -1.73 -21.33
N LEU A 465 -10.66 -1.93 -20.62
CA LEU A 465 -10.63 -1.94 -19.16
C LEU A 465 -11.03 -0.57 -18.58
N PHE A 466 -10.48 0.52 -19.12
CA PHE A 466 -10.83 1.86 -18.66
C PHE A 466 -12.25 2.30 -19.04
N SER A 467 -12.77 1.87 -20.21
CA SER A 467 -14.17 2.15 -20.55
C SER A 467 -15.13 1.46 -19.58
N SER A 468 -14.83 0.23 -19.13
CA SER A 468 -15.64 -0.45 -18.11
C SER A 468 -15.66 0.29 -16.77
N TYR A 469 -14.54 0.92 -16.38
CA TYR A 469 -14.48 1.79 -15.20
C TYR A 469 -15.33 3.05 -15.35
N GLN A 470 -15.29 3.69 -16.53
CA GLN A 470 -16.08 4.90 -16.83
C GLN A 470 -17.58 4.62 -16.87
N GLU A 471 -18.00 3.46 -17.36
CA GLU A 471 -19.39 2.99 -17.31
C GLU A 471 -19.91 2.89 -15.87
N GLY A 472 -19.01 2.63 -14.93
CA GLY A 472 -19.23 2.79 -13.50
C GLY A 472 -20.03 1.70 -12.80
N ARG A 473 -20.54 0.69 -13.52
CA ARG A 473 -21.38 -0.41 -12.98
C ARG A 473 -20.76 -1.79 -13.18
N SER A 474 -19.53 -1.86 -13.66
CA SER A 474 -18.82 -3.12 -13.90
C SER A 474 -17.72 -3.35 -12.86
N LEU A 475 -17.54 -4.59 -12.44
CA LEU A 475 -16.41 -5.02 -11.64
C LEU A 475 -15.18 -5.40 -12.48
N LEU A 476 -15.26 -5.38 -13.80
CA LEU A 476 -14.16 -5.81 -14.67
C LEU A 476 -12.86 -5.08 -14.38
N PHE A 477 -12.92 -3.75 -14.29
CA PHE A 477 -11.75 -2.93 -13.95
C PHE A 477 -11.17 -3.33 -12.59
N TYR A 478 -12.03 -3.44 -11.58
CA TYR A 478 -11.62 -3.75 -10.22
C TYR A 478 -10.98 -5.14 -10.10
N TYR A 479 -11.46 -6.13 -10.85
CA TYR A 479 -10.90 -7.47 -10.83
C TYR A 479 -9.62 -7.62 -11.65
N LEU A 480 -9.54 -6.95 -12.80
CA LEU A 480 -8.49 -7.23 -13.78
C LEU A 480 -7.39 -6.19 -13.87
N TYR A 481 -7.56 -4.99 -13.29
CA TYR A 481 -6.61 -3.89 -13.45
C TYR A 481 -5.15 -4.30 -13.15
N GLY A 482 -4.90 -4.90 -12.00
CA GLY A 482 -3.55 -5.33 -11.62
C GLY A 482 -3.03 -6.47 -12.50
N THR A 483 -3.87 -7.45 -12.80
CA THR A 483 -3.49 -8.61 -13.64
C THR A 483 -3.22 -8.19 -15.09
N VAL A 484 -4.03 -7.30 -15.66
CA VAL A 484 -3.81 -6.74 -17.00
C VAL A 484 -2.53 -5.89 -17.03
N ASN A 485 -2.26 -5.10 -16.00
CA ASN A 485 -1.01 -4.35 -15.90
C ASN A 485 0.22 -5.26 -15.85
N PHE A 486 0.13 -6.38 -15.15
CA PHE A 486 1.20 -7.38 -15.13
C PHE A 486 1.40 -8.00 -16.51
N ALA A 487 0.33 -8.44 -17.17
CA ALA A 487 0.39 -8.99 -18.53
C ALA A 487 0.98 -7.97 -19.51
N ASN A 488 0.49 -6.73 -19.49
CA ASN A 488 1.00 -5.65 -20.35
C ASN A 488 2.48 -5.34 -20.10
N SER A 489 2.94 -5.46 -18.86
CA SER A 489 4.38 -5.30 -18.53
C SER A 489 5.22 -6.40 -19.18
N ALA A 490 4.72 -7.64 -19.21
CA ALA A 490 5.39 -8.76 -19.88
C ALA A 490 5.40 -8.58 -21.42
N PHE A 491 4.28 -8.18 -22.01
CA PHE A 491 4.22 -7.85 -23.45
C PHE A 491 5.18 -6.72 -23.81
N SER A 492 5.18 -5.63 -23.08
CA SER A 492 6.07 -4.49 -23.32
C SER A 492 7.55 -4.87 -23.23
N LYS A 493 7.92 -5.74 -22.28
CA LYS A 493 9.30 -6.23 -22.17
C LYS A 493 9.76 -6.97 -23.42
N LEU A 494 8.88 -7.75 -24.05
CA LEU A 494 9.18 -8.47 -25.30
C LEU A 494 9.16 -7.53 -26.50
N LEU A 495 8.16 -6.65 -26.61
CA LEU A 495 8.02 -5.68 -27.70
C LEU A 495 9.29 -4.81 -27.88
N TYR A 496 9.86 -4.34 -26.77
CA TYR A 496 11.03 -3.47 -26.77
C TYR A 496 12.36 -4.19 -26.50
N SER A 497 12.41 -5.53 -26.70
CA SER A 497 13.67 -6.28 -26.65
C SER A 497 14.48 -6.09 -27.94
N ASP A 498 15.80 -6.34 -27.89
CA ASP A 498 16.70 -6.29 -29.04
C ASP A 498 16.64 -7.57 -29.92
N GLU A 499 15.63 -8.42 -29.75
CA GLU A 499 15.46 -9.66 -30.51
C GLU A 499 15.03 -9.39 -31.94
N SER A 500 15.24 -10.37 -32.83
CA SER A 500 14.74 -10.31 -34.21
C SER A 500 13.21 -10.33 -34.22
N GLU A 501 12.59 -9.75 -35.25
CA GLU A 501 11.12 -9.70 -35.39
C GLU A 501 10.49 -11.09 -35.30
N TYR A 502 11.09 -12.08 -35.93
CA TYR A 502 10.62 -13.48 -35.88
C TYR A 502 10.63 -14.04 -34.44
N GLU A 503 11.70 -13.82 -33.69
CA GLU A 503 11.80 -14.27 -32.30
C GLU A 503 10.82 -13.54 -31.39
N LYS A 504 10.64 -12.21 -31.57
CA LYS A 504 9.66 -11.40 -30.85
C LYS A 504 8.25 -11.94 -31.06
N VAL A 505 7.82 -12.09 -32.31
CA VAL A 505 6.48 -12.57 -32.65
C VAL A 505 6.23 -13.97 -32.08
N SER A 506 7.22 -14.86 -32.16
CA SER A 506 7.13 -16.20 -31.57
C SER A 506 6.88 -16.14 -30.06
N ARG A 507 7.67 -15.34 -29.32
CA ARG A 507 7.54 -15.19 -27.88
C ARG A 507 6.28 -14.44 -27.46
N LEU A 508 5.88 -13.43 -28.23
CA LEU A 508 4.64 -12.69 -28.00
C LEU A 508 3.42 -13.61 -28.13
N ASN A 509 3.41 -14.53 -29.10
CA ASN A 509 2.36 -15.53 -29.24
C ASN A 509 2.37 -16.54 -28.08
N MET A 510 3.53 -17.00 -27.62
CA MET A 510 3.60 -17.84 -26.41
C MET A 510 3.05 -17.12 -25.18
N LEU A 511 3.35 -15.83 -24.99
CA LEU A 511 2.82 -15.02 -23.91
C LEU A 511 1.30 -14.82 -24.06
N ARG A 512 0.82 -14.56 -25.27
CA ARG A 512 -0.62 -14.47 -25.56
C ARG A 512 -1.35 -15.76 -25.22
N ASP A 513 -0.81 -16.92 -25.57
CA ASP A 513 -1.42 -18.22 -25.25
C ASP A 513 -1.51 -18.43 -23.73
N ALA A 514 -0.45 -18.13 -22.97
CA ALA A 514 -0.47 -18.20 -21.51
C ALA A 514 -1.46 -17.19 -20.90
N TRP A 515 -1.58 -16.01 -21.50
CA TRP A 515 -2.53 -15.00 -21.08
C TRP A 515 -3.98 -15.41 -21.38
N LEU A 516 -4.23 -16.01 -22.53
CA LEU A 516 -5.54 -16.56 -22.89
C LEU A 516 -5.96 -17.67 -21.91
N GLU A 517 -5.06 -18.58 -21.57
CA GLU A 517 -5.31 -19.63 -20.57
C GLU A 517 -5.66 -19.00 -19.20
N THR A 518 -4.94 -17.94 -18.81
CA THR A 518 -5.23 -17.19 -17.56
C THR A 518 -6.63 -16.57 -17.59
N LEU A 519 -7.02 -15.93 -18.69
CA LEU A 519 -8.35 -15.33 -18.84
C LEU A 519 -9.47 -16.39 -18.84
N GLU A 520 -9.23 -17.57 -19.43
CA GLU A 520 -10.16 -18.69 -19.40
C GLU A 520 -10.37 -19.21 -17.96
N MET A 521 -9.28 -19.33 -17.18
CA MET A 521 -9.38 -19.69 -15.76
C MET A 521 -10.13 -18.64 -14.93
N ILE A 522 -9.95 -17.36 -15.23
CA ILE A 522 -10.67 -16.27 -14.55
C ILE A 522 -12.16 -16.30 -14.90
N ARG A 523 -12.49 -16.63 -16.14
CA ARG A 523 -13.86 -16.71 -16.63
C ARG A 523 -14.65 -17.88 -16.02
N GLY A 524 -14.00 -19.05 -15.86
CA GLY A 524 -14.60 -20.29 -15.31
C GLY A 524 -14.76 -20.22 -13.82
#